data_f071397932115a0454e2f133426368b1
#
_entry.id   f071397932115a0454e2f133426368b1
#
_cell.length_a   1.000
_cell.length_b   1.000
_cell.length_c   1.000
_cell.angle_alpha   90.00
_cell.angle_beta   90.00
_cell.angle_gamma   90.00
#
_symmetry.space_group_name_H-M   'P 1'
#
loop_
_entity.id
_entity.type
_entity.pdbx_description
1 polymer ?
#
loop_
_entity_poly.entity_id
_entity_poly.type
_entity_poly.pdbx_seq_one_letter_code
_entity_poly.pdbx_strand_id
1 'polypeptide(L)'
;MPTEQSDALRSVAQAVADALPAAVQEVVLTGSVSRGVADEVSDIEMLIVTPGEPDLDECFSLAADAGLTDLGTWGPQGMPTKRVSGYRDGVPLELIWWSHAHAEAAVDAIFTGDSSTNADALANGVALRTSGLLAEWQERLRHYPDELANARIEDAALTWGGFAAAGLLTIIRPGERLSMIERMVDDAARLVRLVFALNRVWEPTMKRLALRVEPLAIKPDRMAERIDEALTEADPRRAVLLMTELQLDTVLLAPDGPNILRARKWLSDAIEILRQT
;
A
#
# COMPACT_ATOMS: atom_id res chain seq x y z
N MET A 1 18.79 -8.73 -7.65
CA MET A 1 19.37 -7.66 -8.52
C MET A 1 18.20 -6.93 -9.13
N PRO A 2 18.28 -5.60 -9.33
CA PRO A 2 17.23 -4.86 -10.04
C PRO A 2 17.00 -5.42 -11.45
N THR A 3 15.78 -5.23 -11.97
CA THR A 3 15.49 -5.56 -13.37
C THR A 3 16.16 -4.53 -14.29
N GLU A 4 16.50 -4.92 -15.53
CA GLU A 4 17.04 -4.01 -16.55
C GLU A 4 16.11 -2.80 -16.77
N GLN A 5 14.79 -3.03 -16.74
CA GLN A 5 13.78 -1.99 -16.82
C GLN A 5 13.87 -1.01 -15.65
N SER A 6 14.10 -1.48 -14.42
CA SER A 6 14.28 -0.60 -13.26
C SER A 6 15.50 0.32 -13.42
N ASP A 7 16.59 -0.18 -13.94
CA ASP A 7 17.80 0.61 -14.17
C ASP A 7 17.60 1.67 -15.26
N ALA A 8 16.90 1.31 -16.37
CA ALA A 8 16.55 2.23 -17.43
C ALA A 8 15.63 3.36 -16.92
N LEU A 9 14.54 3.01 -16.21
CA LEU A 9 13.61 3.98 -15.65
C LEU A 9 14.26 4.88 -14.57
N ARG A 10 15.17 4.33 -13.75
CA ARG A 10 15.96 5.13 -12.79
C ARG A 10 16.82 6.18 -13.48
N SER A 11 17.38 5.88 -14.63
CA SER A 11 18.16 6.85 -15.41
C SER A 11 17.31 8.01 -15.89
N VAL A 12 16.07 7.76 -16.33
CA VAL A 12 15.09 8.79 -16.70
C VAL A 12 14.72 9.64 -15.46
N ALA A 13 14.43 8.99 -14.33
CA ALA A 13 14.12 9.67 -13.08
C ALA A 13 15.26 10.58 -12.61
N GLN A 14 16.52 10.10 -12.71
CA GLN A 14 17.69 10.91 -12.37
C GLN A 14 17.81 12.16 -13.24
N ALA A 15 17.59 12.03 -14.56
CA ALA A 15 17.62 13.16 -15.48
C ALA A 15 16.51 14.20 -15.19
N VAL A 16 15.35 13.79 -14.67
CA VAL A 16 14.31 14.71 -14.17
C VAL A 16 14.79 15.39 -12.89
N ALA A 17 15.32 14.64 -11.93
CA ALA A 17 15.82 15.19 -10.67
C ALA A 17 16.95 16.23 -10.90
N ASP A 18 17.85 15.98 -11.86
CA ASP A 18 18.96 16.89 -12.20
C ASP A 18 18.46 18.21 -12.82
N ALA A 19 17.33 18.18 -13.52
CA ALA A 19 16.73 19.37 -14.16
C ALA A 19 15.98 20.28 -13.16
N LEU A 20 15.57 19.75 -12.00
CA LEU A 20 14.86 20.53 -10.98
C LEU A 20 15.76 21.61 -10.35
N PRO A 21 15.20 22.77 -9.90
CA PRO A 21 15.96 23.84 -9.26
C PRO A 21 16.73 23.39 -8.02
N ALA A 22 17.85 24.05 -7.73
CA ALA A 22 18.65 23.79 -6.53
C ALA A 22 17.91 24.05 -5.21
N ALA A 23 16.81 24.81 -5.24
CA ALA A 23 15.95 25.07 -4.08
C ALA A 23 15.13 23.82 -3.64
N VAL A 24 14.96 22.82 -4.50
CA VAL A 24 14.36 21.54 -4.15
C VAL A 24 15.27 20.82 -3.17
N GLN A 25 14.75 20.47 -1.99
CA GLN A 25 15.54 19.91 -0.89
C GLN A 25 15.79 18.41 -1.07
N GLU A 26 14.76 17.66 -1.42
CA GLU A 26 14.81 16.21 -1.54
C GLU A 26 14.08 15.78 -2.80
N VAL A 27 14.59 14.79 -3.51
CA VAL A 27 13.90 14.11 -4.62
C VAL A 27 14.03 12.62 -4.39
N VAL A 28 12.91 11.97 -4.13
CA VAL A 28 12.83 10.55 -3.78
C VAL A 28 12.15 9.78 -4.88
N LEU A 29 12.83 8.79 -5.45
CA LEU A 29 12.24 7.79 -6.31
C LEU A 29 11.49 6.78 -5.44
N THR A 30 10.23 6.49 -5.75
CA THR A 30 9.39 5.54 -5.04
C THR A 30 8.87 4.43 -5.96
N GLY A 31 7.94 3.65 -5.51
CA GLY A 31 7.23 2.66 -6.33
C GLY A 31 8.07 1.45 -6.75
N SER A 32 7.74 0.91 -7.92
CA SER A 32 8.36 -0.32 -8.44
C SER A 32 9.82 -0.11 -8.86
N VAL A 33 10.15 1.08 -9.35
CA VAL A 33 11.49 1.43 -9.82
C VAL A 33 12.47 1.51 -8.66
N SER A 34 12.08 2.13 -7.54
CA SER A 34 12.95 2.22 -6.35
C SER A 34 13.28 0.83 -5.78
N ARG A 35 12.32 -0.10 -5.86
CA ARG A 35 12.47 -1.48 -5.39
C ARG A 35 13.16 -2.42 -6.37
N GLY A 36 13.46 -1.96 -7.57
CA GLY A 36 14.15 -2.79 -8.58
C GLY A 36 13.26 -3.88 -9.19
N VAL A 37 11.93 -3.71 -9.18
CA VAL A 37 10.96 -4.70 -9.69
C VAL A 37 10.08 -4.15 -10.82
N ALA A 38 10.52 -3.09 -11.49
CA ALA A 38 9.80 -2.51 -12.61
C ALA A 38 9.75 -3.47 -13.81
N ASP A 39 8.68 -3.37 -14.57
CA ASP A 39 8.41 -4.07 -15.83
C ASP A 39 8.05 -3.07 -16.94
N GLU A 40 7.68 -3.57 -18.12
CA GLU A 40 7.38 -2.79 -19.33
C GLU A 40 6.19 -1.83 -19.21
N VAL A 41 5.29 -2.07 -18.24
CA VAL A 41 4.12 -1.22 -17.98
C VAL A 41 4.29 -0.34 -16.74
N SER A 42 5.48 -0.34 -16.14
CA SER A 42 5.77 0.45 -14.94
C SER A 42 5.96 1.92 -15.28
N ASP A 43 5.42 2.77 -14.42
CA ASP A 43 5.62 4.22 -14.37
C ASP A 43 6.75 4.61 -13.41
N ILE A 44 7.12 5.89 -13.43
CA ILE A 44 8.07 6.47 -12.48
C ILE A 44 7.30 7.35 -11.49
N GLU A 45 7.40 7.05 -10.21
CA GLU A 45 6.80 7.82 -9.11
C GLU A 45 7.90 8.55 -8.34
N MET A 46 7.81 9.90 -8.26
CA MET A 46 8.82 10.74 -7.60
C MET A 46 8.16 11.65 -6.56
N LEU A 47 8.67 11.63 -5.33
CA LEU A 47 8.33 12.61 -4.30
C LEU A 47 9.37 13.73 -4.31
N ILE A 48 8.90 14.97 -4.42
CA ILE A 48 9.72 16.17 -4.48
C ILE A 48 9.38 17.04 -3.26
N VAL A 49 10.40 17.39 -2.46
CA VAL A 49 10.23 18.20 -1.26
C VAL A 49 10.80 19.59 -1.47
N THR A 50 9.96 20.60 -1.23
CA THR A 50 10.31 22.02 -1.33
C THR A 50 10.34 22.69 0.05
N PRO A 51 11.09 23.77 0.25
CA PRO A 51 11.12 24.49 1.55
C PRO A 51 9.77 25.03 1.96
N GLY A 52 9.02 25.59 1.00
CA GLY A 52 7.70 26.17 1.20
C GLY A 52 6.59 25.34 0.56
N GLU A 53 5.35 25.80 0.71
CA GLU A 53 4.21 25.17 0.07
C GLU A 53 4.29 25.35 -1.46
N PRO A 54 4.28 24.26 -2.26
CA PRO A 54 4.39 24.35 -3.70
C PRO A 54 3.11 24.93 -4.31
N ASP A 55 3.26 25.86 -5.25
CA ASP A 55 2.16 26.29 -6.11
C ASP A 55 1.98 25.34 -7.30
N LEU A 56 0.74 25.08 -7.70
CA LEU A 56 0.46 24.11 -8.76
C LEU A 56 0.99 24.57 -10.12
N ASP A 57 0.86 25.86 -10.45
CA ASP A 57 1.33 26.41 -11.74
C ASP A 57 2.87 26.37 -11.78
N GLU A 58 3.54 26.63 -10.64
CA GLU A 58 4.98 26.44 -10.52
C GLU A 58 5.38 24.96 -10.72
N CYS A 59 4.65 24.01 -10.13
CA CYS A 59 4.90 22.58 -10.33
C CYS A 59 4.77 22.18 -11.81
N PHE A 60 3.77 22.70 -12.52
CA PHE A 60 3.62 22.48 -13.96
C PHE A 60 4.81 23.06 -14.76
N SER A 61 5.23 24.29 -14.43
CA SER A 61 6.39 24.92 -15.09
C SER A 61 7.67 24.10 -14.88
N LEU A 62 7.94 23.69 -13.65
CA LEU A 62 9.11 22.88 -13.32
C LEU A 62 9.09 21.49 -13.97
N ALA A 63 7.92 20.86 -14.09
CA ALA A 63 7.77 19.61 -14.80
C ALA A 63 8.05 19.76 -16.30
N ALA A 64 7.55 20.84 -16.93
CA ALA A 64 7.84 21.15 -18.32
C ALA A 64 9.32 21.44 -18.55
N ASP A 65 9.95 22.23 -17.68
CA ASP A 65 11.38 22.53 -17.73
C ASP A 65 12.25 21.28 -17.56
N ALA A 66 11.76 20.31 -16.77
CA ALA A 66 12.38 18.98 -16.65
C ALA A 66 12.09 18.05 -17.84
N GLY A 67 11.47 18.54 -18.91
CA GLY A 67 11.26 17.85 -20.18
C GLY A 67 10.05 16.92 -20.20
N LEU A 68 9.09 17.09 -19.27
CA LEU A 68 7.83 16.35 -19.33
C LEU A 68 6.88 17.00 -20.35
N THR A 69 6.12 16.16 -21.05
CA THR A 69 5.07 16.55 -22.00
C THR A 69 3.72 15.99 -21.56
N ASP A 70 2.63 16.43 -22.18
CA ASP A 70 1.26 15.99 -21.91
C ASP A 70 0.90 16.08 -20.42
N LEU A 71 1.23 17.25 -19.84
CA LEU A 71 1.09 17.47 -18.42
C LEU A 71 -0.37 17.48 -17.96
N GLY A 72 -0.64 16.79 -16.87
CA GLY A 72 -1.93 16.73 -16.20
C GLY A 72 -1.80 16.78 -14.69
N THR A 73 -2.93 17.01 -14.00
CA THR A 73 -3.02 16.93 -12.56
C THR A 73 -4.27 16.16 -12.15
N TRP A 74 -4.23 15.54 -10.99
CA TRP A 74 -5.34 14.79 -10.44
C TRP A 74 -5.39 14.91 -8.91
N GLY A 75 -6.56 14.69 -8.35
CA GLY A 75 -6.82 14.76 -6.92
C GLY A 75 -7.71 15.95 -6.54
N PRO A 76 -8.19 16.00 -5.30
CA PRO A 76 -9.03 17.10 -4.82
C PRO A 76 -8.27 18.42 -4.81
N GLN A 77 -8.97 19.51 -5.20
CA GLN A 77 -8.41 20.85 -5.08
C GLN A 77 -8.19 21.23 -3.60
N GLY A 78 -7.17 22.04 -3.34
CA GLY A 78 -6.84 22.51 -1.98
C GLY A 78 -6.08 21.53 -1.10
N MET A 79 -5.69 20.37 -1.63
CA MET A 79 -4.79 19.46 -0.92
C MET A 79 -3.40 20.08 -0.76
N PRO A 80 -2.73 19.84 0.38
CA PRO A 80 -1.35 20.30 0.59
C PRO A 80 -0.35 19.60 -0.34
N THR A 81 -0.71 18.43 -0.86
CA THR A 81 0.04 17.70 -1.88
C THR A 81 -0.35 18.20 -3.26
N LYS A 82 0.63 18.58 -4.10
CA LYS A 82 0.40 18.84 -5.53
C LYS A 82 0.90 17.63 -6.33
N ARG A 83 0.21 17.32 -7.42
CA ARG A 83 0.55 16.18 -8.27
C ARG A 83 0.54 16.63 -9.72
N VAL A 84 1.62 16.35 -10.41
CA VAL A 84 1.75 16.59 -11.86
C VAL A 84 2.16 15.28 -12.51
N SER A 85 1.37 14.82 -13.45
CA SER A 85 1.69 13.66 -14.29
C SER A 85 2.07 14.12 -15.70
N GLY A 86 2.85 13.32 -16.39
CA GLY A 86 3.24 13.58 -17.77
C GLY A 86 4.09 12.46 -18.33
N TYR A 87 4.70 12.70 -19.47
CA TYR A 87 5.57 11.74 -20.14
C TYR A 87 6.93 12.35 -20.40
N ARG A 88 7.99 11.57 -20.23
CA ARG A 88 9.33 11.89 -20.72
C ARG A 88 9.90 10.71 -21.46
N ASP A 89 10.32 10.93 -22.72
CA ASP A 89 10.83 9.88 -23.61
C ASP A 89 9.86 8.68 -23.75
N GLY A 90 8.53 8.97 -23.74
CA GLY A 90 7.48 7.97 -23.81
C GLY A 90 7.20 7.21 -22.49
N VAL A 91 7.93 7.50 -21.43
CA VAL A 91 7.74 6.90 -20.10
C VAL A 91 6.75 7.75 -19.29
N PRO A 92 5.71 7.17 -18.67
CA PRO A 92 4.81 7.89 -17.80
C PRO A 92 5.49 8.20 -16.45
N LEU A 93 5.30 9.44 -15.97
CA LEU A 93 5.81 9.90 -14.67
C LEU A 93 4.71 10.54 -13.84
N GLU A 94 4.78 10.33 -12.53
CA GLU A 94 4.03 11.07 -11.53
C GLU A 94 5.00 11.80 -10.60
N LEU A 95 4.88 13.13 -10.54
CA LEU A 95 5.63 14.00 -9.65
C LEU A 95 4.70 14.45 -8.51
N ILE A 96 5.04 14.07 -7.28
CA ILE A 96 4.29 14.38 -6.07
C ILE A 96 5.08 15.44 -5.30
N TRP A 97 4.49 16.60 -5.09
CA TRP A 97 5.15 17.73 -4.45
C TRP A 97 4.63 17.93 -3.03
N TRP A 98 5.53 17.99 -2.08
CA TRP A 98 5.28 18.28 -0.67
C TRP A 98 6.10 19.50 -0.21
N SER A 99 5.52 20.33 0.66
CA SER A 99 6.35 21.23 1.46
C SER A 99 7.11 20.43 2.51
N HIS A 100 8.23 20.95 2.99
CA HIS A 100 8.97 20.36 4.11
C HIS A 100 8.06 20.12 5.33
N ALA A 101 7.26 21.12 5.71
CA ALA A 101 6.34 21.02 6.83
C ALA A 101 5.30 19.92 6.62
N HIS A 102 4.76 19.75 5.40
CA HIS A 102 3.83 18.68 5.09
C HIS A 102 4.52 17.31 5.12
N ALA A 103 5.77 17.22 4.64
CA ALA A 103 6.53 15.98 4.66
C ALA A 103 6.75 15.48 6.10
N GLU A 104 7.17 16.35 7.02
CA GLU A 104 7.33 16.01 8.43
C GLU A 104 6.02 15.57 9.07
N ALA A 105 4.93 16.32 8.84
CA ALA A 105 3.61 15.94 9.35
C ALA A 105 3.12 14.59 8.79
N ALA A 106 3.40 14.30 7.51
CA ALA A 106 3.05 13.03 6.88
C ALA A 106 3.85 11.85 7.47
N VAL A 107 5.13 12.07 7.79
CA VAL A 107 5.95 11.06 8.48
C VAL A 107 5.47 10.84 9.91
N ASP A 108 5.13 11.90 10.65
CA ASP A 108 4.57 11.78 12.01
C ASP A 108 3.24 11.01 12.02
N ALA A 109 2.37 11.26 11.03
CA ALA A 109 1.09 10.57 10.87
C ALA A 109 1.23 9.05 10.66
N ILE A 110 2.35 8.58 10.12
CA ILE A 110 2.62 7.14 9.98
C ILE A 110 2.58 6.42 11.34
N PHE A 111 3.17 7.05 12.35
CA PHE A 111 3.31 6.46 13.69
C PHE A 111 2.03 6.55 14.52
N THR A 112 1.07 7.38 14.11
CA THR A 112 -0.28 7.43 14.68
C THR A 112 -1.28 6.51 13.98
N GLY A 113 -0.88 5.87 12.89
CA GLY A 113 -1.71 4.91 12.15
C GLY A 113 -2.45 5.50 10.95
N ASP A 114 -2.30 6.80 10.69
CA ASP A 114 -3.10 7.50 9.67
C ASP A 114 -2.63 7.28 8.22
N SER A 115 -1.40 6.83 8.00
CA SER A 115 -0.86 6.66 6.63
C SER A 115 0.19 5.54 6.51
N SER A 116 -0.26 4.33 6.17
CA SER A 116 0.65 3.18 5.93
C SER A 116 1.30 3.22 4.55
N THR A 117 0.60 3.70 3.52
CA THR A 117 1.12 3.74 2.14
C THR A 117 2.35 4.64 2.02
N ASN A 118 2.36 5.79 2.69
CA ASN A 118 3.53 6.66 2.74
C ASN A 118 4.72 5.97 3.42
N ALA A 119 4.46 5.18 4.47
CA ALA A 119 5.50 4.45 5.19
C ALA A 119 6.26 3.48 4.28
N ASP A 120 5.55 2.66 3.53
CA ASP A 120 6.16 1.71 2.58
C ASP A 120 6.93 2.45 1.46
N ALA A 121 6.36 3.53 0.92
CA ALA A 121 6.98 4.31 -0.14
C ALA A 121 8.30 4.94 0.32
N LEU A 122 8.32 5.58 1.51
CA LEU A 122 9.52 6.21 2.06
C LEU A 122 10.55 5.19 2.54
N ALA A 123 10.13 4.11 3.22
CA ALA A 123 11.04 3.07 3.70
C ALA A 123 11.81 2.38 2.56
N ASN A 124 11.21 2.29 1.37
CA ASN A 124 11.82 1.70 0.17
C ASN A 124 12.23 2.76 -0.87
N GLY A 125 12.14 4.03 -0.53
CA GLY A 125 12.53 5.14 -1.41
C GLY A 125 14.02 5.20 -1.64
N VAL A 126 14.41 5.76 -2.79
CA VAL A 126 15.81 6.01 -3.16
C VAL A 126 15.99 7.50 -3.42
N ALA A 127 16.91 8.14 -2.73
CA ALA A 127 17.21 9.54 -2.97
C ALA A 127 17.92 9.70 -4.32
N LEU A 128 17.35 10.53 -5.20
CA LEU A 128 17.98 10.99 -6.44
C LEU A 128 18.70 12.33 -6.23
N ARG A 129 18.16 13.14 -5.33
CA ARG A 129 18.80 14.33 -4.75
C ARG A 129 18.48 14.34 -3.26
N THR A 130 19.45 14.71 -2.41
CA THR A 130 19.23 14.64 -0.97
C THR A 130 19.77 15.86 -0.23
N SER A 131 19.01 16.29 0.78
CA SER A 131 19.44 17.15 1.88
C SER A 131 19.63 16.36 3.19
N GLY A 132 19.39 15.03 3.15
CA GLY A 132 19.44 14.15 4.30
C GLY A 132 18.07 13.75 4.84
N LEU A 133 16.97 14.36 4.40
CA LEU A 133 15.62 14.12 4.92
C LEU A 133 15.18 12.67 4.76
N LEU A 134 15.35 12.07 3.58
CA LEU A 134 14.97 10.68 3.37
C LEU A 134 15.69 9.73 4.34
N ALA A 135 16.99 9.97 4.57
CA ALA A 135 17.78 9.14 5.47
C ALA A 135 17.28 9.23 6.92
N GLU A 136 16.89 10.44 7.39
CA GLU A 136 16.30 10.66 8.69
C GLU A 136 14.93 9.95 8.81
N TRP A 137 14.08 10.05 7.80
CA TRP A 137 12.78 9.36 7.78
C TRP A 137 12.94 7.85 7.75
N GLN A 138 13.88 7.33 6.96
CA GLN A 138 14.16 5.89 6.92
C GLN A 138 14.70 5.37 8.24
N GLU A 139 15.52 6.15 8.95
CA GLU A 139 15.97 5.78 10.31
C GLU A 139 14.79 5.65 11.28
N ARG A 140 13.86 6.62 11.27
CA ARG A 140 12.63 6.58 12.06
C ARG A 140 11.76 5.37 11.69
N LEU A 141 11.59 5.10 10.39
CA LEU A 141 10.75 4.03 9.86
C LEU A 141 11.34 2.62 10.09
N ARG A 142 12.61 2.48 10.43
CA ARG A 142 13.18 1.19 10.85
C ARG A 142 12.57 0.67 12.14
N HIS A 143 12.04 1.56 12.95
CA HIS A 143 11.35 1.19 14.18
C HIS A 143 9.84 1.15 13.95
N TYR A 144 9.27 -0.05 13.88
CA TYR A 144 7.83 -0.25 13.85
C TYR A 144 7.34 -0.39 15.30
N PRO A 145 6.52 0.54 15.85
CA PRO A 145 6.11 0.51 17.24
C PRO A 145 5.24 -0.71 17.57
N ASP A 146 5.52 -1.39 18.68
CA ASP A 146 4.74 -2.56 19.12
C ASP A 146 3.27 -2.23 19.41
N GLU A 147 3.02 -1.06 20.00
CA GLU A 147 1.65 -0.59 20.26
C GLU A 147 0.86 -0.40 18.96
N LEU A 148 1.48 0.19 17.95
CA LEU A 148 0.86 0.36 16.63
C LEU A 148 0.60 -1.00 15.97
N ALA A 149 1.55 -1.95 16.07
CA ALA A 149 1.38 -3.29 15.53
C ALA A 149 0.21 -4.01 16.19
N ASN A 150 0.13 -3.98 17.53
CA ASN A 150 -0.95 -4.61 18.27
C ASN A 150 -2.31 -3.97 17.94
N ALA A 151 -2.37 -2.63 17.83
CA ALA A 151 -3.58 -1.93 17.43
C ALA A 151 -4.04 -2.34 16.02
N ARG A 152 -3.13 -2.44 15.06
CA ARG A 152 -3.45 -2.87 13.68
C ARG A 152 -3.89 -4.33 13.60
N ILE A 153 -3.28 -5.22 14.38
CA ILE A 153 -3.68 -6.63 14.47
C ILE A 153 -5.13 -6.73 14.98
N GLU A 154 -5.44 -6.03 16.06
CA GLU A 154 -6.78 -6.01 16.65
C GLU A 154 -7.81 -5.36 15.73
N ASP A 155 -7.48 -4.23 15.08
CA ASP A 155 -8.36 -3.54 14.14
C ASP A 155 -8.66 -4.39 12.89
N ALA A 156 -7.66 -5.07 12.35
CA ALA A 156 -7.85 -5.96 11.20
C ALA A 156 -8.87 -7.05 11.47
N ALA A 157 -8.87 -7.60 12.68
CA ALA A 157 -9.81 -8.65 13.12
C ALA A 157 -11.17 -8.12 13.61
N LEU A 158 -11.33 -6.80 13.78
CA LEU A 158 -12.50 -6.18 14.42
C LEU A 158 -13.83 -6.58 13.76
N THR A 159 -13.88 -6.62 12.44
CA THR A 159 -15.10 -6.94 11.68
C THR A 159 -15.42 -8.42 11.65
N TRP A 160 -14.44 -9.27 11.96
CA TRP A 160 -14.62 -10.72 12.00
C TRP A 160 -15.16 -11.13 13.38
N GLY A 161 -16.48 -11.19 13.49
CA GLY A 161 -17.19 -11.53 14.72
C GLY A 161 -18.12 -10.45 15.27
N GLY A 162 -18.34 -9.39 14.52
CA GLY A 162 -19.26 -8.30 14.90
C GLY A 162 -20.75 -8.63 14.73
N PHE A 163 -21.09 -9.74 14.04
CA PHE A 163 -22.47 -10.20 13.78
C PHE A 163 -22.52 -11.73 13.78
N ALA A 164 -23.73 -12.31 13.72
CA ALA A 164 -23.88 -13.75 13.66
C ALA A 164 -23.24 -14.35 12.40
N ALA A 165 -22.49 -15.46 12.52
CA ALA A 165 -21.78 -16.07 11.40
C ALA A 165 -22.72 -16.44 10.23
N ALA A 166 -23.97 -16.85 10.54
CA ALA A 166 -25.00 -17.09 9.53
C ALA A 166 -25.32 -15.86 8.65
N GLY A 167 -24.94 -14.64 9.08
CA GLY A 167 -25.06 -13.42 8.27
C GLY A 167 -24.25 -13.46 6.98
N LEU A 168 -23.17 -14.26 6.90
CA LEU A 168 -22.43 -14.48 5.66
C LEU A 168 -23.31 -15.04 4.53
N LEU A 169 -24.35 -15.80 4.85
CA LEU A 169 -25.28 -16.33 3.84
C LEU A 169 -26.02 -15.22 3.09
N THR A 170 -26.08 -14.02 3.63
CA THR A 170 -26.76 -12.89 2.97
C THR A 170 -25.98 -12.40 1.75
N ILE A 171 -24.66 -12.41 1.80
CA ILE A 171 -23.80 -11.92 0.71
C ILE A 171 -23.62 -12.93 -0.43
N ILE A 172 -23.95 -14.19 -0.21
CA ILE A 172 -23.90 -15.24 -1.24
C ILE A 172 -25.25 -15.51 -1.91
N ARG A 173 -26.28 -14.70 -1.62
CA ARG A 173 -27.58 -14.80 -2.29
C ARG A 173 -27.47 -14.51 -3.78
N PRO A 174 -28.34 -15.10 -4.62
CA PRO A 174 -28.44 -14.69 -6.01
C PRO A 174 -28.70 -13.19 -6.15
N GLY A 175 -27.90 -12.52 -6.96
CA GLY A 175 -27.98 -11.06 -7.16
C GLY A 175 -27.08 -10.22 -6.25
N GLU A 176 -26.46 -10.77 -5.22
CA GLU A 176 -25.61 -10.04 -4.25
C GLU A 176 -24.10 -10.09 -4.59
N ARG A 177 -23.74 -10.40 -5.85
CA ARG A 177 -22.32 -10.56 -6.23
C ARG A 177 -21.47 -9.33 -5.94
N LEU A 178 -22.01 -8.11 -6.10
CA LEU A 178 -21.29 -6.89 -5.81
C LEU A 178 -20.96 -6.75 -4.32
N SER A 179 -21.95 -6.99 -3.43
CA SER A 179 -21.74 -6.98 -1.98
C SER A 179 -20.73 -8.04 -1.53
N MET A 180 -20.76 -9.21 -2.17
CA MET A 180 -19.78 -10.27 -1.92
C MET A 180 -18.37 -9.83 -2.29
N ILE A 181 -18.18 -9.28 -3.49
CA ILE A 181 -16.86 -8.81 -3.97
C ILE A 181 -16.33 -7.68 -3.08
N GLU A 182 -17.17 -6.68 -2.75
CA GLU A 182 -16.82 -5.58 -1.84
C GLU A 182 -16.30 -6.12 -0.51
N ARG A 183 -17.04 -7.06 0.09
CA ARG A 183 -16.65 -7.71 1.34
C ARG A 183 -15.33 -8.46 1.21
N MET A 184 -15.15 -9.26 0.17
CA MET A 184 -13.94 -10.07 -0.03
C MET A 184 -12.71 -9.20 -0.27
N VAL A 185 -12.86 -8.05 -0.96
CA VAL A 185 -11.77 -7.09 -1.15
C VAL A 185 -11.38 -6.44 0.19
N ASP A 186 -12.36 -6.05 1.03
CA ASP A 186 -12.09 -5.53 2.37
C ASP A 186 -11.40 -6.59 3.25
N ASP A 187 -11.88 -7.83 3.21
CA ASP A 187 -11.27 -8.94 3.93
C ASP A 187 -9.82 -9.21 3.50
N ALA A 188 -9.53 -9.17 2.19
CA ALA A 188 -8.17 -9.29 1.67
C ALA A 188 -7.26 -8.14 2.16
N ALA A 189 -7.76 -6.90 2.17
CA ALA A 189 -7.03 -5.75 2.69
C ALA A 189 -6.70 -5.90 4.18
N ARG A 190 -7.65 -6.39 4.98
CA ARG A 190 -7.44 -6.67 6.41
C ARG A 190 -6.44 -7.79 6.66
N LEU A 191 -6.50 -8.87 5.86
CA LEU A 191 -5.51 -9.95 5.93
C LEU A 191 -4.09 -9.44 5.68
N VAL A 192 -3.90 -8.61 4.65
CA VAL A 192 -2.60 -8.00 4.36
C VAL A 192 -2.14 -7.13 5.52
N ARG A 193 -2.99 -6.23 6.03
CA ARG A 193 -2.67 -5.37 7.18
C ARG A 193 -2.24 -6.18 8.39
N LEU A 194 -2.98 -7.24 8.72
CA LEU A 194 -2.69 -8.12 9.85
C LEU A 194 -1.33 -8.79 9.69
N VAL A 195 -1.07 -9.42 8.54
CA VAL A 195 0.19 -10.15 8.29
C VAL A 195 1.40 -9.19 8.31
N PHE A 196 1.28 -7.99 7.71
CA PHE A 196 2.37 -7.02 7.75
C PHE A 196 2.62 -6.50 9.18
N ALA A 197 1.57 -6.26 9.96
CA ALA A 197 1.69 -5.86 11.37
C ALA A 197 2.33 -6.97 12.23
N LEU A 198 2.00 -8.25 12.01
CA LEU A 198 2.65 -9.39 12.67
C LEU A 198 4.15 -9.42 12.44
N ASN A 199 4.60 -9.03 11.25
CA ASN A 199 6.02 -9.01 10.87
C ASN A 199 6.72 -7.69 11.18
N ARG A 200 6.04 -6.68 11.74
CA ARG A 200 6.60 -5.32 11.94
C ARG A 200 7.14 -4.71 10.65
N VAL A 201 6.44 -4.93 9.55
CA VAL A 201 6.75 -4.39 8.23
C VAL A 201 5.63 -3.44 7.81
N TRP A 202 5.99 -2.29 7.24
CA TRP A 202 5.00 -1.33 6.73
C TRP A 202 4.23 -1.93 5.55
N GLU A 203 2.90 -1.88 5.64
CA GLU A 203 2.05 -2.50 4.63
C GLU A 203 2.17 -1.77 3.28
N PRO A 204 2.33 -2.51 2.18
CA PRO A 204 2.37 -1.93 0.84
C PRO A 204 0.96 -1.68 0.29
N THR A 205 0.92 -1.09 -0.90
CA THR A 205 -0.27 -1.21 -1.76
C THR A 205 -0.47 -2.67 -2.19
N MET A 206 -1.68 -3.00 -2.68
CA MET A 206 -1.98 -4.36 -3.16
C MET A 206 -1.25 -4.74 -4.47
N LYS A 207 -0.58 -3.78 -5.13
CA LYS A 207 0.21 -4.06 -6.32
C LYS A 207 1.34 -5.04 -6.01
N ARG A 208 1.44 -6.12 -6.81
CA ARG A 208 2.51 -7.15 -6.69
C ARG A 208 2.59 -7.78 -5.30
N LEU A 209 1.42 -8.03 -4.70
CA LEU A 209 1.32 -8.53 -3.32
C LEU A 209 2.16 -9.80 -3.09
N ALA A 210 2.20 -10.74 -4.05
CA ALA A 210 2.98 -11.97 -3.92
C ALA A 210 4.46 -11.69 -3.61
N LEU A 211 5.10 -10.75 -4.32
CA LEU A 211 6.50 -10.38 -4.09
C LEU A 211 6.71 -9.72 -2.72
N ARG A 212 5.67 -9.11 -2.16
CA ARG A 212 5.76 -8.41 -0.87
C ARG A 212 5.49 -9.32 0.31
N VAL A 213 4.63 -10.32 0.14
CA VAL A 213 4.27 -11.30 1.19
C VAL A 213 5.31 -12.42 1.29
N GLU A 214 5.90 -12.85 0.17
CA GLU A 214 6.80 -14.01 0.14
C GLU A 214 7.96 -13.94 1.15
N PRO A 215 8.67 -12.80 1.33
CA PRO A 215 9.77 -12.70 2.29
C PRO A 215 9.34 -12.64 3.76
N LEU A 216 8.04 -12.52 4.07
CA LEU A 216 7.57 -12.40 5.46
C LEU A 216 7.68 -13.74 6.19
N ALA A 217 8.13 -13.68 7.46
CA ALA A 217 8.34 -14.86 8.28
C ALA A 217 7.02 -15.43 8.85
N ILE A 218 6.08 -14.56 9.22
CA ILE A 218 4.79 -14.91 9.83
C ILE A 218 3.69 -14.65 8.82
N LYS A 219 3.26 -15.69 8.11
CA LYS A 219 2.18 -15.62 7.12
C LYS A 219 1.51 -16.97 6.94
N PRO A 220 0.26 -17.03 6.48
CA PRO A 220 -0.32 -18.26 5.97
C PRO A 220 0.43 -18.75 4.73
N ASP A 221 0.46 -20.05 4.57
CA ASP A 221 1.04 -20.65 3.37
C ASP A 221 0.26 -20.21 2.12
N ARG A 222 0.98 -19.89 1.03
CA ARG A 222 0.42 -19.46 -0.27
C ARG A 222 -0.57 -18.30 -0.16
N MET A 223 -0.35 -17.35 0.74
CA MET A 223 -1.34 -16.31 1.06
C MET A 223 -1.84 -15.54 -0.17
N ALA A 224 -0.92 -15.06 -1.03
CA ALA A 224 -1.29 -14.25 -2.19
C ALA A 224 -2.09 -15.06 -3.21
N GLU A 225 -1.68 -16.29 -3.50
CA GLU A 225 -2.40 -17.19 -4.41
C GLU A 225 -3.78 -17.55 -3.85
N ARG A 226 -3.91 -17.79 -2.54
CA ARG A 226 -5.20 -18.11 -1.91
C ARG A 226 -6.16 -16.93 -1.93
N ILE A 227 -5.68 -15.69 -1.83
CA ILE A 227 -6.50 -14.49 -2.05
C ILE A 227 -7.01 -14.46 -3.49
N ASP A 228 -6.15 -14.69 -4.46
CA ASP A 228 -6.50 -14.70 -5.87
C ASP A 228 -7.49 -15.84 -6.20
N GLU A 229 -7.23 -17.04 -5.69
CA GLU A 229 -8.14 -18.20 -5.80
C GLU A 229 -9.55 -17.87 -5.27
N ALA A 230 -9.64 -17.22 -4.09
CA ALA A 230 -10.93 -16.84 -3.50
C ALA A 230 -11.65 -15.76 -4.33
N LEU A 231 -10.92 -14.76 -4.81
CA LEU A 231 -11.50 -13.64 -5.58
C LEU A 231 -11.94 -14.05 -7.00
N THR A 232 -11.32 -15.09 -7.58
CA THR A 232 -11.62 -15.58 -8.94
C THR A 232 -12.58 -16.76 -8.95
N GLU A 233 -12.89 -17.35 -7.80
CA GLU A 233 -13.84 -18.47 -7.70
C GLU A 233 -15.24 -18.05 -8.18
N ALA A 234 -15.83 -18.86 -9.05
CA ALA A 234 -17.12 -18.59 -9.67
C ALA A 234 -18.30 -18.88 -8.74
N ASP A 235 -18.20 -19.91 -7.90
CA ASP A 235 -19.23 -20.26 -6.93
C ASP A 235 -19.16 -19.36 -5.70
N PRO A 236 -20.20 -18.55 -5.42
CA PRO A 236 -20.15 -17.57 -4.33
C PRO A 236 -19.89 -18.18 -2.95
N ARG A 237 -20.46 -19.35 -2.68
CA ARG A 237 -20.30 -20.02 -1.38
C ARG A 237 -18.87 -20.51 -1.21
N ARG A 238 -18.31 -21.10 -2.26
CA ARG A 238 -16.93 -21.58 -2.26
C ARG A 238 -15.93 -20.41 -2.18
N ALA A 239 -16.17 -19.31 -2.90
CA ALA A 239 -15.37 -18.11 -2.84
C ALA A 239 -15.25 -17.57 -1.41
N VAL A 240 -16.40 -17.39 -0.74
CA VAL A 240 -16.45 -16.93 0.65
C VAL A 240 -15.84 -17.95 1.61
N LEU A 241 -16.02 -19.25 1.39
CA LEU A 241 -15.40 -20.31 2.20
C LEU A 241 -13.86 -20.24 2.11
N LEU A 242 -13.29 -20.14 0.91
CA LEU A 242 -11.84 -20.03 0.71
C LEU A 242 -11.25 -18.81 1.43
N MET A 243 -11.92 -17.66 1.32
CA MET A 243 -11.50 -16.44 2.04
C MET A 243 -11.60 -16.62 3.56
N THR A 244 -12.69 -17.23 4.06
CA THR A 244 -12.91 -17.44 5.50
C THR A 244 -11.87 -18.42 6.09
N GLU A 245 -11.50 -19.46 5.35
CA GLU A 245 -10.44 -20.40 5.74
C GLU A 245 -9.10 -19.70 5.83
N LEU A 246 -8.76 -18.83 4.86
CA LEU A 246 -7.53 -18.03 4.89
C LEU A 246 -7.52 -17.04 6.07
N GLN A 247 -8.66 -16.42 6.37
CA GLN A 247 -8.81 -15.54 7.54
C GLN A 247 -8.55 -16.32 8.84
N LEU A 248 -9.12 -17.52 8.98
CA LEU A 248 -8.90 -18.35 10.18
C LEU A 248 -7.42 -18.72 10.33
N ASP A 249 -6.78 -19.21 9.26
CA ASP A 249 -5.35 -19.53 9.30
C ASP A 249 -4.51 -18.33 9.71
N THR A 250 -4.88 -17.14 9.24
CA THR A 250 -4.15 -15.90 9.56
C THR A 250 -4.31 -15.49 11.02
N VAL A 251 -5.54 -15.51 11.57
CA VAL A 251 -5.75 -15.13 12.99
C VAL A 251 -5.20 -16.15 13.97
N LEU A 252 -4.97 -17.38 13.53
CA LEU A 252 -4.29 -18.40 14.35
C LEU A 252 -2.80 -18.11 14.54
N LEU A 253 -2.18 -17.32 13.65
CA LEU A 253 -0.80 -16.86 13.76
C LEU A 253 -0.65 -15.64 14.69
N ALA A 254 -1.74 -14.93 14.96
CA ALA A 254 -1.72 -13.72 15.76
C ALA A 254 -1.67 -14.03 17.27
N PRO A 255 -1.07 -13.15 18.09
CA PRO A 255 -1.16 -13.25 19.54
C PRO A 255 -2.62 -13.12 20.00
N ASP A 256 -2.92 -13.65 21.20
CA ASP A 256 -4.25 -13.53 21.77
C ASP A 256 -4.59 -12.09 22.10
N GLY A 257 -5.78 -11.67 21.66
CA GLY A 257 -6.37 -10.38 21.92
C GLY A 257 -7.89 -10.45 21.80
N PRO A 258 -8.63 -9.48 22.30
CA PRO A 258 -10.10 -9.55 22.36
C PRO A 258 -10.75 -9.77 20.98
N ASN A 259 -10.31 -9.04 19.96
CA ASN A 259 -10.85 -9.17 18.61
C ASN A 259 -10.34 -10.45 17.94
N ILE A 260 -9.10 -10.84 18.15
CA ILE A 260 -8.52 -12.08 17.62
C ILE A 260 -9.25 -13.31 18.17
N LEU A 261 -9.47 -13.39 19.46
CA LEU A 261 -10.19 -14.53 20.08
C LEU A 261 -11.64 -14.61 19.57
N ARG A 262 -12.31 -13.45 19.43
CA ARG A 262 -13.65 -13.39 18.88
C ARG A 262 -13.68 -13.81 17.40
N ALA A 263 -12.71 -13.34 16.61
CA ALA A 263 -12.59 -13.69 15.20
C ALA A 263 -12.33 -15.18 14.99
N ARG A 264 -11.44 -15.80 15.78
CA ARG A 264 -11.19 -17.26 15.69
C ARG A 264 -12.47 -18.07 15.87
N LYS A 265 -13.26 -17.73 16.90
CA LYS A 265 -14.54 -18.41 17.13
C LYS A 265 -15.52 -18.18 15.98
N TRP A 266 -15.71 -16.93 15.58
CA TRP A 266 -16.65 -16.56 14.53
C TRP A 266 -16.30 -17.18 13.18
N LEU A 267 -15.02 -17.18 12.79
CA LEU A 267 -14.54 -17.76 11.54
C LEU A 267 -14.73 -19.29 11.54
N SER A 268 -14.50 -19.96 12.67
CA SER A 268 -14.77 -21.39 12.80
C SER A 268 -16.26 -21.71 12.61
N ASP A 269 -17.14 -20.98 13.30
CA ASP A 269 -18.60 -21.12 13.16
C ASP A 269 -19.05 -20.86 11.69
N ALA A 270 -18.46 -19.85 11.04
CA ALA A 270 -18.75 -19.48 9.66
C ALA A 270 -18.34 -20.56 8.66
N ILE A 271 -17.17 -21.19 8.83
CA ILE A 271 -16.72 -22.31 8.00
C ILE A 271 -17.67 -23.48 8.11
N GLU A 272 -18.12 -23.82 9.32
CA GLU A 272 -19.11 -24.90 9.53
C GLU A 272 -20.42 -24.62 8.76
N ILE A 273 -20.94 -23.39 8.86
CA ILE A 273 -22.16 -22.95 8.14
C ILE A 273 -21.97 -23.00 6.62
N LEU A 274 -20.81 -22.53 6.13
CA LEU A 274 -20.52 -22.51 4.69
C LEU A 274 -20.33 -23.91 4.11
N ARG A 275 -19.92 -24.90 4.91
CA ARG A 275 -19.75 -26.30 4.50
C ARG A 275 -21.08 -27.11 4.56
N GLN A 276 -22.04 -26.67 5.38
CA GLN A 276 -23.38 -27.29 5.41
C GLN A 276 -24.14 -26.84 4.15
N THR A 277 -24.43 -27.74 3.29
CA THR A 277 -25.05 -27.50 1.98
C THR A 277 -26.53 -27.13 2.06
#